data_f9b7288d9b9ce2a26bd717749a415145
#
_entry.id   f9b7288d9b9ce2a26bd717749a415145
#
_cell.length_a   1.000
_cell.length_b   1.000
_cell.length_c   1.000
_cell.angle_alpha   90.00
_cell.angle_beta   90.00
_cell.angle_gamma   90.00
#
_symmetry.space_group_name_H-M   'P 1'
#
loop_
_entity.id
_entity.type
_entity.pdbx_description
1 polymer ?
#
loop_
_entity_poly.entity_id
_entity_poly.type
_entity_poly.pdbx_seq_one_letter_code
_entity_poly.pdbx_strand_id
1 'polypeptide(L)'
;EYIKTPNIDQMAREGMMFTDFHSNGSVSSPTRCGLLTGRYQQRAGLEKVLLVPRDDKDKEVGLQSEEITFAKILGDNGYRTALIGKWHLGYLQKHHPMNFGFQKFVGFKSGNVDYQSHRNRYGDVDWWDGLEMKNMPGYTTTLLTTLSEDYIKENKDKPFCLYIAHAAPHSPMQGPNEKAIRTEATLEGDKNSDQIRKFIKIW
;
A
#
# COMPACT_ATOMS: atom_id res chain seq x y z
N GLU A 1 -24.15 11.44 9.08
CA GLU A 1 -22.80 10.99 8.66
C GLU A 1 -22.10 10.31 9.83
N TYR A 2 -21.69 9.04 9.63
CA TYR A 2 -21.06 8.23 10.68
C TYR A 2 -19.54 8.45 10.77
N ILE A 3 -18.91 8.86 9.65
CA ILE A 3 -17.47 9.11 9.58
C ILE A 3 -17.23 10.57 9.25
N LYS A 4 -16.47 11.25 10.11
CA LYS A 4 -16.11 12.67 9.91
C LYS A 4 -14.69 12.75 9.35
N THR A 5 -14.51 13.49 8.26
CA THR A 5 -13.22 13.69 7.58
C THR A 5 -12.88 15.17 7.42
N PRO A 6 -12.78 15.95 8.52
CA PRO A 6 -12.74 17.42 8.45
C PRO A 6 -11.59 17.95 7.61
N ASN A 7 -10.42 17.33 7.65
CA ASN A 7 -9.25 17.75 6.87
C ASN A 7 -9.39 17.41 5.37
N ILE A 8 -9.94 16.24 5.04
CA ILE A 8 -10.22 15.86 3.65
C ILE A 8 -11.33 16.74 3.08
N ASP A 9 -12.36 17.01 3.87
CA ASP A 9 -13.47 17.90 3.50
C ASP A 9 -12.96 19.33 3.25
N GLN A 10 -11.98 19.78 4.03
CA GLN A 10 -11.35 21.10 3.84
C GLN A 10 -10.56 21.12 2.53
N MET A 11 -9.76 20.08 2.23
CA MET A 11 -9.08 19.97 0.94
C MET A 11 -10.04 20.03 -0.24
N ALA A 12 -11.20 19.37 -0.14
CA ALA A 12 -12.23 19.42 -1.18
C ALA A 12 -12.82 20.82 -1.37
N ARG A 13 -13.00 21.59 -0.28
CA ARG A 13 -13.48 22.97 -0.34
C ARG A 13 -12.46 23.96 -0.91
N GLU A 14 -11.18 23.73 -0.61
CA GLU A 14 -10.08 24.61 -1.04
C GLU A 14 -9.53 24.27 -2.42
N GLY A 15 -9.83 23.08 -2.92
CA GLY A 15 -9.31 22.53 -4.17
C GLY A 15 -10.39 22.06 -5.13
N MET A 16 -10.26 20.82 -5.59
CA MET A 16 -11.20 20.22 -6.54
C MET A 16 -11.62 18.83 -6.04
N MET A 17 -12.89 18.56 -6.11
CA MET A 17 -13.48 17.25 -5.82
C MET A 17 -14.09 16.66 -7.10
N PHE A 18 -13.62 15.49 -7.49
CA PHE A 18 -14.20 14.74 -8.60
C PHE A 18 -15.41 13.94 -8.07
N THR A 19 -16.59 14.22 -8.58
CA THR A 19 -17.85 13.57 -8.15
C THR A 19 -18.15 12.28 -8.88
N ASP A 20 -17.44 12.00 -9.96
CA ASP A 20 -17.61 10.80 -10.79
C ASP A 20 -16.23 10.24 -11.22
N PHE A 21 -15.36 9.99 -10.25
CA PHE A 21 -14.04 9.41 -10.48
C PHE A 21 -14.06 7.89 -10.34
N HIS A 22 -13.66 7.18 -11.39
CA HIS A 22 -13.59 5.72 -11.42
C HIS A 22 -12.15 5.22 -11.43
N SER A 23 -11.86 4.20 -10.64
CA SER A 23 -10.60 3.47 -10.78
C SER A 23 -10.62 2.62 -12.05
N ASN A 24 -9.46 2.43 -12.66
CA ASN A 24 -9.32 1.63 -13.90
C ASN A 24 -9.44 0.11 -13.66
N GLY A 25 -9.51 -0.35 -12.43
CA GLY A 25 -9.64 -1.76 -12.07
C GLY A 25 -10.47 -1.97 -10.80
N SER A 26 -11.10 -3.13 -10.69
CA SER A 26 -11.96 -3.49 -9.56
C SER A 26 -11.19 -4.00 -8.33
N VAL A 27 -9.88 -4.23 -8.46
CA VAL A 27 -9.01 -4.77 -7.40
C VAL A 27 -7.67 -4.02 -7.36
N SER A 28 -6.92 -4.23 -6.28
CA SER A 28 -5.78 -3.41 -5.89
C SER A 28 -4.66 -3.34 -6.93
N SER A 29 -4.11 -4.48 -7.39
CA SER A 29 -2.91 -4.45 -8.25
C SER A 29 -3.16 -3.77 -9.60
N PRO A 30 -4.25 -4.07 -10.35
CA PRO A 30 -4.58 -3.35 -11.57
C PRO A 30 -4.78 -1.84 -11.34
N THR A 31 -5.51 -1.47 -10.30
CA THR A 31 -5.78 -0.06 -9.97
C THR A 31 -4.49 0.69 -9.65
N ARG A 32 -3.60 0.10 -8.83
CA ARG A 32 -2.31 0.71 -8.48
C ARG A 32 -1.40 0.82 -9.69
N CYS A 33 -1.38 -0.21 -10.54
CA CYS A 33 -0.63 -0.19 -11.78
C CYS A 33 -1.07 0.99 -12.67
N GLY A 34 -2.36 1.12 -12.90
CA GLY A 34 -2.89 2.22 -13.70
C GLY A 34 -2.63 3.61 -13.09
N LEU A 35 -2.80 3.75 -11.76
CA LEU A 35 -2.51 5.00 -11.06
C LEU A 35 -1.04 5.42 -11.21
N LEU A 36 -0.11 4.49 -11.02
CA LEU A 36 1.32 4.80 -11.06
C LEU A 36 1.83 5.09 -12.46
N THR A 37 1.32 4.37 -13.47
CA THR A 37 1.83 4.44 -14.85
C THR A 37 1.05 5.39 -15.76
N GLY A 38 -0.16 5.81 -15.34
CA GLY A 38 -1.08 6.56 -16.21
C GLY A 38 -1.61 5.73 -17.39
N ARG A 39 -1.46 4.39 -17.36
CA ARG A 39 -1.85 3.48 -18.43
C ARG A 39 -2.93 2.51 -17.96
N TYR A 40 -3.75 2.03 -18.87
CA TYR A 40 -4.63 0.91 -18.57
C TYR A 40 -3.81 -0.33 -18.18
N GLN A 41 -4.24 -1.02 -17.13
CA GLN A 41 -3.56 -2.19 -16.57
C GLN A 41 -3.30 -3.31 -17.61
N GLN A 42 -4.16 -3.45 -18.63
CA GLN A 42 -3.97 -4.40 -19.72
C GLN A 42 -2.72 -4.07 -20.55
N ARG A 43 -2.41 -2.79 -20.72
CA ARG A 43 -1.22 -2.34 -21.44
C ARG A 43 0.06 -2.44 -20.61
N ALA A 44 -0.09 -2.33 -19.29
CA ALA A 44 1.04 -2.45 -18.37
C ALA A 44 1.23 -3.90 -17.86
N GLY A 45 0.50 -4.87 -18.41
CA GLY A 45 0.68 -6.30 -18.15
C GLY A 45 0.25 -6.76 -16.75
N LEU A 46 -0.60 -5.99 -16.05
CA LEU A 46 -1.00 -6.31 -14.68
C LEU A 46 -2.53 -6.25 -14.49
N GLU A 47 -3.23 -7.16 -15.14
CA GLU A 47 -4.69 -7.19 -15.18
C GLU A 47 -5.34 -7.84 -13.96
N LYS A 48 -4.58 -8.67 -13.23
CA LYS A 48 -5.10 -9.46 -12.10
C LYS A 48 -4.51 -9.00 -10.77
N VAL A 49 -5.25 -9.27 -9.69
CA VAL A 49 -4.72 -9.07 -8.35
C VAL A 49 -3.56 -10.04 -8.09
N LEU A 50 -2.47 -9.52 -7.55
CA LEU A 50 -1.35 -10.34 -7.11
C LEU A 50 -1.65 -10.96 -5.75
N LEU A 51 -1.64 -12.27 -5.68
CA LEU A 51 -1.67 -12.98 -4.41
C LEU A 51 -0.25 -13.12 -3.86
N VAL A 52 -0.12 -13.33 -2.55
CA VAL A 52 1.18 -13.71 -1.99
C VAL A 52 1.62 -15.00 -2.67
N PRO A 53 2.79 -15.02 -3.33
CA PRO A 53 3.18 -16.13 -4.17
C PRO A 53 3.49 -17.38 -3.34
N ARG A 54 3.06 -18.55 -3.84
CA ARG A 54 3.36 -19.85 -3.26
C ARG A 54 4.47 -20.58 -4.01
N ASP A 55 4.68 -20.22 -5.26
CA ASP A 55 5.71 -20.81 -6.12
C ASP A 55 6.52 -19.72 -6.84
N ASP A 56 7.56 -20.13 -7.54
CA ASP A 56 8.46 -19.20 -8.21
C ASP A 56 7.83 -18.56 -9.44
N LYS A 57 6.86 -19.18 -10.08
CA LYS A 57 6.15 -18.61 -11.24
C LYS A 57 5.28 -17.44 -10.81
N ASP A 58 4.59 -17.56 -9.69
CA ASP A 58 3.76 -16.48 -9.14
C ASP A 58 4.63 -15.29 -8.71
N LYS A 59 5.86 -15.51 -8.25
CA LYS A 59 6.80 -14.44 -7.89
C LYS A 59 7.21 -13.60 -9.10
N GLU A 60 7.29 -14.17 -10.29
CA GLU A 60 7.72 -13.49 -11.50
C GLU A 60 6.70 -12.42 -11.98
N VAL A 61 5.46 -12.50 -11.50
CA VAL A 61 4.40 -11.55 -11.89
C VAL A 61 4.50 -10.27 -11.07
N GLY A 62 4.52 -9.13 -11.75
CA GLY A 62 4.59 -7.81 -11.13
C GLY A 62 4.66 -6.70 -12.17
N LEU A 63 4.80 -5.47 -11.68
CA LEU A 63 4.97 -4.31 -12.56
C LEU A 63 6.22 -4.49 -13.41
N GLN A 64 6.06 -4.33 -14.72
CA GLN A 64 7.16 -4.55 -15.67
C GLN A 64 8.21 -3.44 -15.54
N SER A 65 9.49 -3.80 -15.68
CA SER A 65 10.63 -2.90 -15.49
C SER A 65 10.65 -1.71 -16.46
N GLU A 66 10.00 -1.86 -17.61
CA GLU A 66 9.88 -0.85 -18.65
C GLU A 66 8.83 0.22 -18.34
N GLU A 67 7.98 -0.01 -17.36
CA GLU A 67 6.92 0.92 -17.02
C GLU A 67 7.46 2.15 -16.31
N ILE A 68 7.12 3.30 -16.84
CA ILE A 68 7.47 4.59 -16.26
C ILE A 68 6.35 5.04 -15.34
N THR A 69 6.68 5.32 -14.10
CA THR A 69 5.71 5.80 -13.10
C THR A 69 5.79 7.31 -12.92
N PHE A 70 4.74 7.91 -12.36
CA PHE A 70 4.79 9.32 -11.98
C PHE A 70 5.93 9.63 -10.99
N ALA A 71 6.26 8.68 -10.10
CA ALA A 71 7.36 8.85 -9.16
C ALA A 71 8.71 8.93 -9.88
N LYS A 72 8.91 8.12 -10.93
CA LYS A 72 10.11 8.20 -11.78
C LYS A 72 10.20 9.55 -12.48
N ILE A 73 9.11 10.01 -13.11
CA ILE A 73 9.06 11.30 -13.79
C ILE A 73 9.37 12.45 -12.83
N LEU A 74 8.73 12.46 -11.65
CA LEU A 74 8.96 13.51 -10.66
C LEU A 74 10.37 13.46 -10.08
N GLY A 75 10.89 12.26 -9.80
CA GLY A 75 12.27 12.08 -9.32
C GLY A 75 13.31 12.62 -10.31
N ASP A 76 13.13 12.33 -11.62
CA ASP A 76 13.99 12.83 -12.68
C ASP A 76 13.91 14.37 -12.84
N ASN A 77 12.83 14.99 -12.34
CA ASN A 77 12.62 16.43 -12.32
C ASN A 77 12.90 17.08 -10.96
N GLY A 78 13.69 16.45 -10.11
CA GLY A 78 14.20 17.04 -8.88
C GLY A 78 13.30 16.91 -7.64
N TYR A 79 12.19 16.17 -7.74
CA TYR A 79 11.36 15.88 -6.58
C TYR A 79 11.97 14.78 -5.71
N ARG A 80 11.86 14.94 -4.41
CA ARG A 80 12.04 13.84 -3.46
C ARG A 80 10.83 12.93 -3.48
N THR A 81 11.02 11.63 -3.69
CA THR A 81 9.90 10.68 -3.90
C THR A 81 9.89 9.61 -2.82
N ALA A 82 8.72 9.37 -2.23
CA ALA A 82 8.53 8.31 -1.25
C ALA A 82 7.21 7.57 -1.43
N LEU A 83 7.25 6.28 -1.15
CA LEU A 83 6.09 5.42 -0.91
C LEU A 83 6.09 4.99 0.55
N ILE A 84 5.04 5.31 1.28
CA ILE A 84 4.83 4.86 2.66
C ILE A 84 3.53 4.07 2.70
N GLY A 85 3.65 2.75 2.95
CA GLY A 85 2.54 1.82 3.01
C GLY A 85 2.56 0.70 1.97
N LYS A 86 1.40 0.36 1.45
CA LYS A 86 1.16 -0.79 0.57
C LYS A 86 1.72 -0.57 -0.84
N TRP A 87 2.51 -1.54 -1.33
CA TRP A 87 2.96 -1.63 -2.72
C TRP A 87 2.00 -2.42 -3.62
N HIS A 88 1.94 -3.70 -3.47
CA HIS A 88 1.07 -4.67 -4.16
C HIS A 88 1.24 -4.74 -5.69
N LEU A 89 2.47 -4.53 -6.18
CA LEU A 89 2.80 -4.60 -7.61
C LEU A 89 3.97 -5.53 -7.92
N GLY A 90 4.21 -6.52 -7.05
CA GLY A 90 5.21 -7.58 -7.22
C GLY A 90 6.06 -7.81 -5.98
N TYR A 91 6.66 -9.00 -5.93
CA TYR A 91 7.34 -9.48 -4.71
C TYR A 91 8.86 -9.58 -4.88
N LEU A 92 9.34 -9.84 -6.10
CA LEU A 92 10.77 -9.92 -6.38
C LEU A 92 11.46 -8.55 -6.31
N GLN A 93 12.78 -8.59 -6.18
CA GLN A 93 13.62 -7.39 -6.15
C GLN A 93 13.43 -6.52 -7.39
N LYS A 94 13.27 -7.10 -8.58
CA LYS A 94 13.02 -6.36 -9.83
C LYS A 94 11.71 -5.57 -9.81
N HIS A 95 10.72 -6.00 -9.00
CA HIS A 95 9.43 -5.32 -8.84
C HIS A 95 9.39 -4.40 -7.62
N HIS A 96 10.53 -4.16 -6.96
CA HIS A 96 10.58 -3.34 -5.76
C HIS A 96 10.27 -1.86 -6.08
N PRO A 97 9.49 -1.15 -5.25
CA PRO A 97 9.09 0.25 -5.53
C PRO A 97 10.26 1.18 -5.81
N MET A 98 11.41 0.96 -5.23
CA MET A 98 12.60 1.79 -5.49
C MET A 98 13.13 1.67 -6.93
N ASN A 99 12.81 0.60 -7.65
CA ASN A 99 13.12 0.49 -9.08
C ASN A 99 12.17 1.29 -9.97
N PHE A 100 11.08 1.79 -9.40
CA PHE A 100 10.03 2.54 -10.09
C PHE A 100 9.98 4.02 -9.67
N GLY A 101 11.13 4.57 -9.24
CA GLY A 101 11.30 5.99 -9.00
C GLY A 101 11.02 6.46 -7.59
N PHE A 102 10.67 5.59 -6.65
CA PHE A 102 10.61 5.94 -5.24
C PHE A 102 12.00 5.86 -4.61
N GLN A 103 12.49 6.98 -4.08
CA GLN A 103 13.79 7.07 -3.38
C GLN A 103 13.72 6.54 -1.95
N LYS A 104 12.53 6.56 -1.34
CA LYS A 104 12.25 5.99 -0.02
C LYS A 104 11.04 5.07 -0.12
N PHE A 105 11.13 3.92 0.52
CA PHE A 105 10.01 3.00 0.70
C PHE A 105 9.99 2.51 2.14
N VAL A 106 8.86 2.68 2.82
CA VAL A 106 8.59 2.02 4.11
C VAL A 106 7.18 1.47 4.08
N GLY A 107 7.04 0.16 4.35
CA GLY A 107 5.73 -0.48 4.31
C GLY A 107 5.79 -1.95 3.93
N PHE A 108 4.82 -2.41 3.16
CA PHE A 108 4.68 -3.83 2.82
C PHE A 108 4.41 -4.07 1.33
N LYS A 109 4.88 -5.21 0.82
CA LYS A 109 4.76 -5.56 -0.60
C LYS A 109 3.49 -6.34 -0.93
N SER A 110 2.90 -7.02 0.03
CA SER A 110 1.69 -7.82 -0.17
C SER A 110 0.39 -6.99 -0.27
N GLY A 111 -0.70 -7.67 -0.55
CA GLY A 111 -2.03 -7.05 -0.65
C GLY A 111 -2.57 -6.53 0.68
N ASN A 112 -2.16 -7.12 1.78
CA ASN A 112 -2.48 -6.72 3.14
C ASN A 112 -1.52 -7.37 4.14
N VAL A 113 -1.44 -6.77 5.32
CA VAL A 113 -0.73 -7.31 6.48
C VAL A 113 -1.62 -7.25 7.71
N ASP A 114 -1.32 -8.07 8.71
CA ASP A 114 -1.85 -7.90 10.05
C ASP A 114 -1.39 -6.56 10.62
N TYR A 115 -2.31 -5.78 11.19
CA TYR A 115 -2.03 -4.40 11.59
C TYR A 115 -1.12 -4.28 12.82
N GLN A 116 -0.92 -5.37 13.56
CA GLN A 116 -0.09 -5.42 14.77
C GLN A 116 1.22 -6.17 14.54
N SER A 117 1.16 -7.33 13.86
CA SER A 117 2.34 -8.18 13.64
C SER A 117 3.05 -7.93 12.31
N HIS A 118 2.45 -7.15 11.41
CA HIS A 118 2.93 -6.87 10.05
C HIS A 118 3.20 -8.13 9.22
N ARG A 119 2.47 -9.20 9.51
CA ARG A 119 2.59 -10.47 8.81
C ARG A 119 1.57 -10.56 7.67
N ASN A 120 1.99 -11.13 6.56
CA ASN A 120 1.14 -11.44 5.44
C ASN A 120 0.14 -12.56 5.77
N ARG A 121 -0.70 -12.95 4.81
CA ARG A 121 -1.72 -13.99 5.01
C ARG A 121 -1.19 -15.39 5.32
N TYR A 122 0.08 -15.64 5.14
CA TYR A 122 0.75 -16.93 5.43
C TYR A 122 1.62 -16.89 6.69
N GLY A 123 1.62 -15.77 7.41
CA GLY A 123 2.37 -15.62 8.64
C GLY A 123 3.80 -15.12 8.45
N ASP A 124 4.24 -14.86 7.22
CA ASP A 124 5.56 -14.28 6.97
C ASP A 124 5.56 -12.80 7.30
N VAL A 125 6.64 -12.29 7.88
CA VAL A 125 6.85 -10.86 8.06
C VAL A 125 6.91 -10.19 6.69
N ASP A 126 6.14 -9.12 6.53
CA ASP A 126 6.15 -8.30 5.30
C ASP A 126 6.14 -6.82 5.69
N TRP A 127 7.23 -6.38 6.29
CA TRP A 127 7.48 -4.97 6.59
C TRP A 127 8.89 -4.60 6.17
N TRP A 128 9.02 -3.52 5.42
CA TRP A 128 10.23 -3.13 4.74
C TRP A 128 10.60 -1.69 5.07
N ASP A 129 11.90 -1.43 5.16
CA ASP A 129 12.47 -0.09 5.14
C ASP A 129 13.59 -0.08 4.07
N GLY A 130 13.34 0.61 2.98
CA GLY A 130 14.13 0.47 1.78
C GLY A 130 14.12 -0.97 1.26
N LEU A 131 15.29 -1.54 1.06
CA LEU A 131 15.48 -2.90 0.55
C LEU A 131 15.52 -3.97 1.65
N GLU A 132 15.49 -3.57 2.90
CA GLU A 132 15.63 -4.46 4.05
C GLU A 132 14.28 -4.76 4.68
N MET A 133 14.06 -6.03 5.03
CA MET A 133 12.94 -6.42 5.86
C MET A 133 13.25 -6.07 7.31
N LYS A 134 12.38 -5.30 7.96
CA LYS A 134 12.56 -4.86 9.35
C LYS A 134 11.33 -5.21 10.18
N ASN A 135 11.56 -5.63 11.41
CA ASN A 135 10.49 -5.66 12.39
C ASN A 135 10.37 -4.26 13.02
N MET A 136 9.25 -3.60 12.76
CA MET A 136 8.95 -2.28 13.33
C MET A 136 7.67 -2.40 14.16
N PRO A 137 7.76 -2.48 15.49
CA PRO A 137 6.59 -2.70 16.34
C PRO A 137 5.65 -1.50 16.32
N GLY A 138 4.35 -1.77 16.39
CA GLY A 138 3.31 -0.74 16.47
C GLY A 138 2.15 -0.98 15.52
N TYR A 139 1.05 -0.27 15.75
CA TYR A 139 -0.14 -0.36 14.90
C TYR A 139 0.11 0.25 13.53
N THR A 140 -0.09 -0.53 12.47
CA THR A 140 0.24 -0.18 11.07
C THR A 140 -0.24 1.22 10.68
N THR A 141 -1.50 1.58 11.00
CA THR A 141 -2.04 2.89 10.58
C THR A 141 -1.30 4.05 11.25
N THR A 142 -1.01 3.93 12.55
CA THR A 142 -0.25 4.94 13.30
C THR A 142 1.19 5.04 12.79
N LEU A 143 1.85 3.90 12.56
CA LEU A 143 3.21 3.88 12.00
C LEU A 143 3.30 4.59 10.65
N LEU A 144 2.40 4.25 9.73
CA LEU A 144 2.37 4.89 8.39
C LEU A 144 2.09 6.39 8.49
N THR A 145 1.23 6.81 9.42
CA THR A 145 0.94 8.24 9.67
C THR A 145 2.19 8.96 10.17
N THR A 146 2.81 8.46 11.25
CA THR A 146 4.02 9.07 11.83
C THR A 146 5.16 9.15 10.81
N LEU A 147 5.43 8.07 10.08
CA LEU A 147 6.46 8.04 9.04
C LEU A 147 6.18 9.04 7.91
N SER A 148 4.91 9.25 7.57
CA SER A 148 4.51 10.24 6.56
C SER A 148 4.69 11.66 7.05
N GLU A 149 4.31 11.95 8.29
CA GLU A 149 4.52 13.26 8.92
C GLU A 149 6.02 13.60 9.02
N ASP A 150 6.84 12.64 9.42
CA ASP A 150 8.28 12.84 9.52
C ASP A 150 8.90 13.08 8.14
N TYR A 151 8.49 12.34 7.12
CA TYR A 151 8.92 12.59 5.74
C TYR A 151 8.56 14.00 5.26
N ILE A 152 7.36 14.47 5.55
CA ILE A 152 6.92 15.84 5.21
C ILE A 152 7.79 16.87 5.92
N LYS A 153 8.02 16.72 7.24
CA LYS A 153 8.86 17.62 8.03
C LYS A 153 10.30 17.71 7.50
N GLU A 154 10.87 16.54 7.12
CA GLU A 154 12.23 16.44 6.58
C GLU A 154 12.40 17.07 5.19
N ASN A 155 11.31 17.14 4.41
CA ASN A 155 11.35 17.55 3.00
C ASN A 155 10.56 18.84 2.68
N LYS A 156 9.99 19.52 3.68
CA LYS A 156 9.10 20.69 3.49
C LYS A 156 9.73 21.84 2.67
N ASP A 157 11.06 21.95 2.66
CA ASP A 157 11.79 23.02 1.99
C ASP A 157 12.21 22.65 0.55
N LYS A 158 11.77 21.52 0.04
CA LYS A 158 12.08 21.00 -1.31
C LYS A 158 10.84 20.42 -1.96
N PRO A 159 10.77 20.41 -3.30
CA PRO A 159 9.70 19.67 -3.97
C PRO A 159 9.75 18.18 -3.58
N PHE A 160 8.62 17.66 -3.16
CA PHE A 160 8.50 16.23 -2.85
C PHE A 160 7.20 15.63 -3.38
N CYS A 161 7.23 14.33 -3.60
CA CYS A 161 6.07 13.51 -3.90
C CYS A 161 6.00 12.37 -2.88
N LEU A 162 4.97 12.38 -2.06
CA LEU A 162 4.72 11.35 -1.06
C LEU A 162 3.45 10.59 -1.42
N TYR A 163 3.60 9.29 -1.75
CA TYR A 163 2.48 8.38 -1.94
C TYR A 163 2.20 7.63 -0.64
N ILE A 164 1.15 8.05 0.08
CA ILE A 164 0.70 7.38 1.31
C ILE A 164 -0.34 6.33 0.92
N ALA A 165 -0.04 5.08 1.17
CA ALA A 165 -0.86 3.94 0.79
C ALA A 165 -1.25 3.11 2.02
N HIS A 166 -2.21 3.63 2.81
CA HIS A 166 -2.69 2.96 4.01
C HIS A 166 -3.22 1.54 3.75
N ALA A 167 -3.05 0.66 4.76
CA ALA A 167 -3.68 -0.67 4.78
C ALA A 167 -5.18 -0.56 5.07
N ALA A 168 -5.55 0.29 6.01
CA ALA A 168 -6.94 0.48 6.43
C ALA A 168 -7.81 1.03 5.29
N PRO A 169 -9.06 0.56 5.17
CA PRO A 169 -9.77 -0.42 6.02
C PRO A 169 -9.76 -1.86 5.47
N HIS A 170 -8.71 -2.29 4.78
CA HIS A 170 -8.62 -3.65 4.23
C HIS A 170 -8.57 -4.70 5.36
N SER A 171 -9.04 -5.94 5.10
CA SER A 171 -8.85 -7.06 6.04
C SER A 171 -7.35 -7.25 6.37
N PRO A 172 -7.05 -7.68 7.61
CA PRO A 172 -7.87 -8.15 8.71
C PRO A 172 -8.37 -7.03 9.64
N MET A 173 -9.10 -6.09 9.23
CA MET A 173 -9.79 -4.99 9.94
C MET A 173 -9.57 -4.98 11.45
N GLN A 174 -8.41 -4.48 11.89
CA GLN A 174 -8.01 -4.43 13.29
C GLN A 174 -7.93 -2.99 13.77
N GLY A 175 -8.42 -2.76 14.97
CA GLY A 175 -8.24 -1.50 15.68
C GLY A 175 -6.89 -1.42 16.41
N PRO A 176 -6.50 -0.23 16.89
CA PRO A 176 -5.19 -0.02 17.52
C PRO A 176 -4.96 -0.81 18.81
N ASN A 177 -6.02 -1.21 19.49
CA ASN A 177 -5.97 -1.94 20.77
C ASN A 177 -6.26 -3.44 20.60
N GLU A 178 -6.44 -3.92 19.38
CA GLU A 178 -6.65 -5.33 19.12
C GLU A 178 -5.33 -6.09 19.05
N LYS A 179 -5.39 -7.39 19.34
CA LYS A 179 -4.22 -8.26 19.27
C LYS A 179 -3.95 -8.68 17.83
N ALA A 180 -2.69 -9.00 17.54
CA ALA A 180 -2.32 -9.67 16.29
C ALA A 180 -3.11 -10.99 16.14
N ILE A 181 -3.57 -11.24 14.93
CA ILE A 181 -4.28 -12.47 14.55
C ILE A 181 -3.44 -13.36 13.64
N ARG A 182 -2.40 -12.80 13.01
CA ARG A 182 -1.45 -13.54 12.18
C ARG A 182 -0.14 -13.75 12.95
N THR A 183 0.29 -15.00 13.02
CA THR A 183 1.51 -15.45 13.68
C THR A 183 2.35 -16.26 12.71
N GLU A 184 3.55 -16.68 13.10
CA GLU A 184 4.40 -17.61 12.31
C GLU A 184 3.71 -18.92 11.97
N ALA A 185 2.78 -19.37 12.82
CA ALA A 185 2.00 -20.59 12.63
C ALA A 185 0.76 -20.39 11.74
N THR A 186 0.54 -19.21 11.17
CA THR A 186 -0.56 -18.97 10.25
C THR A 186 -0.27 -19.67 8.93
N LEU A 187 -0.81 -20.87 8.74
CA LEU A 187 -0.55 -21.72 7.57
C LEU A 187 -1.47 -21.47 6.38
N GLU A 188 -2.61 -20.82 6.61
CA GLU A 188 -3.58 -20.49 5.56
C GLU A 188 -4.18 -19.11 5.81
N GLY A 189 -4.43 -18.41 4.70
CA GLY A 189 -4.96 -17.06 4.69
C GLY A 189 -6.22 -16.90 5.55
N ASP A 190 -6.49 -15.68 5.91
CA ASP A 190 -7.54 -15.25 6.82
C ASP A 190 -8.80 -16.11 6.82
N LYS A 191 -8.98 -16.91 7.83
CA LYS A 191 -10.27 -17.51 8.17
C LYS A 191 -11.19 -16.50 8.90
N ASN A 192 -10.86 -15.21 8.83
CA ASN A 192 -11.52 -14.16 9.61
C ASN A 192 -12.84 -13.71 9.02
N SER A 193 -13.58 -14.65 8.42
CA SER A 193 -14.98 -14.43 7.98
C SER A 193 -15.89 -13.93 9.11
N ASP A 194 -15.56 -14.24 10.37
CA ASP A 194 -16.38 -13.86 11.52
C ASP A 194 -16.18 -12.40 11.94
N GLN A 195 -14.98 -11.85 11.81
CA GLN A 195 -14.75 -10.40 12.02
C GLN A 195 -15.37 -9.58 10.90
N ILE A 196 -15.24 -10.00 9.65
CA ILE A 196 -15.90 -9.37 8.51
C ILE A 196 -17.42 -9.41 8.68
N ARG A 197 -17.99 -10.55 9.12
CA ARG A 197 -19.43 -10.68 9.41
C ARG A 197 -19.88 -9.81 10.57
N LYS A 198 -19.06 -9.66 11.63
CA LYS A 198 -19.34 -8.73 12.72
C LYS A 198 -19.32 -7.28 12.25
N PHE A 199 -18.36 -6.91 11.41
CA PHE A 199 -18.26 -5.57 10.83
C PHE A 199 -19.48 -5.24 9.94
N ILE A 200 -19.88 -6.17 9.07
CA ILE A 200 -21.07 -6.00 8.20
C ILE A 200 -22.37 -5.92 9.01
N LYS A 201 -22.47 -6.56 10.18
CA LYS A 201 -23.65 -6.49 11.06
C LYS A 201 -23.78 -5.18 11.84
N ILE A 202 -22.73 -4.35 11.87
CA ILE A 202 -22.72 -3.03 12.51
C ILE A 202 -23.18 -1.93 11.52
N TRP A 203 -23.27 -2.27 10.25
CA TRP A 203 -23.74 -1.42 9.14
C TRP A 203 -25.07 -1.95 8.60
#